data_096a0980eebcc1862922d4f48032c833
#
_entry.id   096a0980eebcc1862922d4f48032c833
#
_cell.length_a   1.000
_cell.length_b   1.000
_cell.length_c   1.000
_cell.angle_alpha   90.00
_cell.angle_beta   90.00
_cell.angle_gamma   90.00
#
_symmetry.space_group_name_H-M   'P 1'
#
loop_
_entity.id
_entity.type
_entity.pdbx_description
1 polymer ?
#
loop_
_entity_poly.entity_id
_entity_poly.type
_entity_poly.pdbx_seq_one_letter_code
_entity_poly.pdbx_strand_id
1 'polypeptide(L)'
;MMRENQRLLNQLHVFTDGLAVFLAMLVSYWLRFSLFRGVRGMPLNYYIWLGVVAAALTLAVFTVAGLYESFRTVRFHVEASRVAALELLVSLIVMAAIYVLRLGETSRWTVVFFYAVSTLLLTGKRAAMRLLLRRCRAMGYNQKRVLLVGHGEGAEAYLTRVAMDKNLGFRVIGYVAERGCWDALPYCGSYEELDAIFASEKPDEVVVALPTEEGRWMGRIINACEKDGTKLSVVPSYVRYMPANPQFDSVNGLPLI
;
A
#
# COMPACT_ATOMS: atom_id res chain seq x y z
N MET A 1 10.70 -3.17 16.33
CA MET A 1 11.56 -2.42 15.38
C MET A 1 10.91 -2.19 14.01
N MET A 2 10.33 -3.18 13.30
CA MET A 2 9.72 -2.92 11.96
C MET A 2 8.37 -2.19 12.01
N ARG A 3 7.55 -2.34 13.06
CA ARG A 3 6.28 -1.60 13.21
C ARG A 3 6.47 -0.10 13.43
N GLU A 4 7.52 0.33 14.13
CA GLU A 4 7.86 1.76 14.30
C GLU A 4 8.33 2.38 12.98
N ASN A 5 9.21 1.71 12.24
CA ASN A 5 9.68 2.19 10.95
C ASN A 5 8.55 2.29 9.89
N GLN A 6 7.52 1.45 9.98
CA GLN A 6 6.39 1.53 9.07
C GLN A 6 5.48 2.73 9.36
N ARG A 7 5.29 3.07 10.64
CA ARG A 7 4.55 4.29 11.03
C ARG A 7 5.30 5.56 10.58
N LEU A 8 6.61 5.61 10.80
CA LEU A 8 7.45 6.75 10.36
C LEU A 8 7.43 6.90 8.83
N LEU A 9 7.55 5.80 8.08
CA LEU A 9 7.45 5.84 6.61
C LEU A 9 6.07 6.35 6.15
N ASN A 10 5.00 5.95 6.83
CA ASN A 10 3.66 6.41 6.49
C ASN A 10 3.48 7.91 6.80
N GLN A 11 3.97 8.38 7.94
CA GLN A 11 3.96 9.82 8.27
C GLN A 11 4.78 10.63 7.28
N LEU A 12 5.95 10.13 6.87
CA LEU A 12 6.77 10.77 5.84
C LEU A 12 6.04 10.83 4.49
N HIS A 13 5.29 9.77 4.14
CA HIS A 13 4.47 9.74 2.94
C HIS A 13 3.39 10.82 2.96
N VAL A 14 2.65 10.94 4.07
CA VAL A 14 1.61 11.97 4.26
C VAL A 14 2.21 13.38 4.17
N PHE A 15 3.30 13.63 4.91
CA PHE A 15 3.98 14.92 4.89
C PHE A 15 4.47 15.32 3.50
N THR A 16 5.12 14.38 2.80
CA THR A 16 5.65 14.64 1.45
C THR A 16 4.55 14.77 0.40
N ASP A 17 3.37 14.14 0.58
CA ASP A 17 2.21 14.38 -0.29
C ASP A 17 1.67 15.79 -0.09
N GLY A 18 1.49 16.23 1.15
CA GLY A 18 1.05 17.60 1.45
C GLY A 18 1.99 18.65 0.87
N LEU A 19 3.30 18.45 1.04
CA LEU A 19 4.32 19.34 0.47
C LEU A 19 4.27 19.35 -1.07
N ALA A 20 4.12 18.19 -1.70
CA ALA A 20 4.04 18.09 -3.16
C ALA A 20 2.81 18.83 -3.72
N VAL A 21 1.65 18.69 -3.08
CA VAL A 21 0.42 19.40 -3.47
C VAL A 21 0.57 20.92 -3.27
N PHE A 22 1.13 21.33 -2.15
CA PHE A 22 1.41 22.74 -1.89
C PHE A 22 2.34 23.33 -2.96
N LEU A 23 3.44 22.67 -3.26
CA LEU A 23 4.37 23.08 -4.32
C LEU A 23 3.70 23.06 -5.71
N ALA A 24 2.81 22.09 -5.97
CA ALA A 24 2.05 22.03 -7.22
C ALA A 24 1.22 23.31 -7.43
N MET A 25 0.61 23.84 -6.37
CA MET A 25 -0.14 25.11 -6.46
C MET A 25 0.77 26.29 -6.82
N LEU A 26 1.93 26.39 -6.19
CA LEU A 26 2.90 27.47 -6.48
C LEU A 26 3.46 27.36 -7.91
N VAL A 27 3.78 26.15 -8.36
CA VAL A 27 4.23 25.90 -9.74
C VAL A 27 3.12 26.25 -10.73
N SER A 28 1.87 25.90 -10.43
CA SER A 28 0.72 26.19 -11.28
C SER A 28 0.45 27.71 -11.39
N TYR A 29 0.61 28.44 -10.28
CA TYR A 29 0.60 29.90 -10.29
C TYR A 29 1.70 30.44 -11.20
N TRP A 30 2.94 29.99 -11.02
CA TRP A 30 4.06 30.46 -11.84
C TRP A 30 3.85 30.12 -13.33
N LEU A 31 3.45 28.91 -13.68
CA LEU A 31 3.13 28.52 -15.05
C LEU A 31 2.06 29.41 -15.66
N ARG A 32 0.98 29.67 -14.91
CA ARG A 32 -0.13 30.50 -15.37
C ARG A 32 0.32 31.92 -15.72
N PHE A 33 1.08 32.56 -14.84
CA PHE A 33 1.48 33.96 -15.00
C PHE A 33 2.74 34.16 -15.84
N SER A 34 3.57 33.09 -15.98
CA SER A 34 4.72 33.10 -16.89
C SER A 34 4.32 32.85 -18.35
N LEU A 35 3.43 31.85 -18.61
CA LEU A 35 3.02 31.46 -19.96
C LEU A 35 2.00 32.44 -20.57
N PHE A 36 1.12 33.01 -19.75
CA PHE A 36 0.04 33.89 -20.21
C PHE A 36 0.23 35.31 -19.62
N ARG A 37 1.23 36.02 -20.14
CA ARG A 37 1.54 37.41 -19.72
C ARG A 37 0.35 38.36 -19.98
N GLY A 38 0.15 39.31 -19.07
CA GLY A 38 -0.85 40.38 -19.24
C GLY A 38 -2.23 40.14 -18.65
N VAL A 39 -2.46 39.04 -17.95
CA VAL A 39 -3.72 38.74 -17.26
C VAL A 39 -3.62 39.18 -15.80
N ARG A 40 -4.56 40.05 -15.36
CA ARG A 40 -4.73 40.36 -13.94
C ARG A 40 -5.20 39.14 -13.18
N GLY A 41 -4.67 38.88 -12.00
CA GLY A 41 -5.04 37.78 -11.13
C GLY A 41 -4.82 38.16 -9.66
N MET A 42 -5.26 37.27 -8.78
CA MET A 42 -5.04 37.43 -7.34
C MET A 42 -3.55 37.43 -7.00
N PRO A 43 -3.13 38.10 -5.91
CA PRO A 43 -1.74 38.11 -5.48
C PRO A 43 -1.26 36.76 -5.04
N LEU A 44 0.07 36.54 -5.02
CA LEU A 44 0.69 35.28 -4.63
C LEU A 44 0.22 34.75 -3.26
N ASN A 45 0.03 35.63 -2.28
CA ASN A 45 -0.44 35.27 -0.93
C ASN A 45 -1.78 34.51 -0.96
N TYR A 46 -2.67 34.86 -1.87
CA TYR A 46 -3.92 34.12 -2.07
C TYR A 46 -3.66 32.67 -2.52
N TYR A 47 -2.78 32.45 -3.47
CA TYR A 47 -2.44 31.08 -3.96
C TYR A 47 -1.64 30.27 -2.94
N ILE A 48 -0.90 30.93 -2.04
CA ILE A 48 -0.26 30.25 -0.90
C ILE A 48 -1.35 29.67 0.02
N TRP A 49 -2.35 30.46 0.41
CA TRP A 49 -3.45 29.97 1.23
C TRP A 49 -4.30 28.92 0.52
N LEU A 50 -4.59 29.13 -0.75
CA LEU A 50 -5.30 28.14 -1.57
C LEU A 50 -4.52 26.82 -1.65
N GLY A 51 -3.19 26.87 -1.74
CA GLY A 51 -2.31 25.72 -1.71
C GLY A 51 -2.34 24.96 -0.38
N VAL A 52 -2.37 25.68 0.74
CA VAL A 52 -2.52 25.06 2.08
C VAL A 52 -3.87 24.34 2.20
N VAL A 53 -4.96 25.01 1.78
CA VAL A 53 -6.31 24.41 1.81
C VAL A 53 -6.38 23.19 0.88
N ALA A 54 -5.86 23.30 -0.34
CA ALA A 54 -5.82 22.19 -1.28
C ALA A 54 -5.00 21.00 -0.75
N ALA A 55 -3.84 21.26 -0.13
CA ALA A 55 -3.03 20.21 0.49
C ALA A 55 -3.79 19.52 1.63
N ALA A 56 -4.42 20.26 2.52
CA ALA A 56 -5.22 19.70 3.61
C ALA A 56 -6.38 18.84 3.09
N LEU A 57 -7.09 19.33 2.05
CA LEU A 57 -8.18 18.61 1.41
C LEU A 57 -7.69 17.31 0.73
N THR A 58 -6.59 17.37 -0.03
CA THR A 58 -5.97 16.19 -0.64
C THR A 58 -5.60 15.15 0.41
N LEU A 59 -4.94 15.54 1.50
CA LEU A 59 -4.56 14.63 2.57
C LEU A 59 -5.79 13.97 3.21
N ALA A 60 -6.88 14.74 3.45
CA ALA A 60 -8.12 14.22 3.97
C ALA A 60 -8.76 13.18 3.02
N VAL A 61 -8.88 13.54 1.74
CA VAL A 61 -9.45 12.66 0.70
C VAL A 61 -8.63 11.38 0.54
N PHE A 62 -7.30 11.48 0.50
CA PHE A 62 -6.40 10.33 0.38
C PHE A 62 -6.46 9.41 1.60
N THR A 63 -6.62 9.98 2.81
CA THR A 63 -6.78 9.21 4.04
C THR A 63 -8.09 8.44 4.04
N VAL A 64 -9.21 9.09 3.71
CA VAL A 64 -10.52 8.43 3.62
C VAL A 64 -10.55 7.36 2.52
N ALA A 65 -9.87 7.61 1.39
CA ALA A 65 -9.76 6.64 0.30
C ALA A 65 -8.77 5.48 0.58
N GLY A 66 -8.13 5.44 1.76
CA GLY A 66 -7.19 4.39 2.15
C GLY A 66 -5.88 4.38 1.35
N LEU A 67 -5.49 5.51 0.73
CA LEU A 67 -4.27 5.57 -0.10
C LEU A 67 -2.96 5.47 0.71
N TYR A 68 -3.03 5.49 2.01
CA TYR A 68 -1.87 5.35 2.91
C TYR A 68 -1.73 3.93 3.50
N GLU A 69 -2.59 3.00 3.11
CA GLU A 69 -2.43 1.60 3.43
C GLU A 69 -1.30 0.94 2.61
N SER A 70 -0.84 -0.24 3.04
CA SER A 70 0.31 -0.89 2.41
C SER A 70 -0.04 -1.50 1.04
N PHE A 71 0.35 -0.85 -0.04
CA PHE A 71 0.13 -1.31 -1.43
C PHE A 71 1.31 -2.11 -2.02
N ARG A 72 1.90 -3.05 -1.28
CA ARG A 72 3.04 -3.84 -1.80
C ARG A 72 2.66 -4.68 -3.04
N THR A 73 1.41 -5.11 -3.13
CA THR A 73 0.89 -6.01 -4.17
C THR A 73 0.13 -5.31 -5.29
N VAL A 74 -0.21 -4.03 -5.12
CA VAL A 74 -1.01 -3.29 -6.13
C VAL A 74 -0.12 -2.86 -7.30
N ARG A 75 -0.61 -3.06 -8.53
CA ARG A 75 0.05 -2.63 -9.75
C ARG A 75 0.14 -1.10 -9.82
N PHE A 76 1.27 -0.57 -10.31
CA PHE A 76 1.53 0.88 -10.34
C PHE A 76 0.45 1.69 -11.09
N HIS A 77 -0.01 1.19 -12.24
CA HIS A 77 -1.04 1.90 -13.02
C HIS A 77 -2.38 2.03 -12.28
N VAL A 78 -2.76 1.04 -11.46
CA VAL A 78 -3.98 1.11 -10.63
C VAL A 78 -3.84 2.16 -9.53
N GLU A 79 -2.67 2.27 -8.92
CA GLU A 79 -2.40 3.32 -7.94
C GLU A 79 -2.38 4.71 -8.59
N ALA A 80 -1.70 4.85 -9.74
CA ALA A 80 -1.64 6.10 -10.48
C ALA A 80 -3.02 6.58 -10.94
N SER A 81 -3.88 5.69 -11.44
CA SER A 81 -5.26 6.04 -11.82
C SER A 81 -6.12 6.46 -10.63
N ARG A 82 -5.94 5.84 -9.46
CA ARG A 82 -6.63 6.26 -8.22
C ARG A 82 -6.18 7.65 -7.78
N VAL A 83 -4.86 7.92 -7.79
CA VAL A 83 -4.33 9.25 -7.48
C VAL A 83 -4.90 10.29 -8.43
N ALA A 84 -4.89 10.05 -9.74
CA ALA A 84 -5.43 10.97 -10.73
C ALA A 84 -6.93 11.24 -10.53
N ALA A 85 -7.72 10.20 -10.24
CA ALA A 85 -9.15 10.35 -9.99
C ALA A 85 -9.46 11.15 -8.71
N LEU A 86 -8.71 10.92 -7.63
CA LEU A 86 -8.90 11.66 -6.38
C LEU A 86 -8.39 13.10 -6.48
N GLU A 87 -7.30 13.35 -7.19
CA GLU A 87 -6.84 14.73 -7.48
C GLU A 87 -7.82 15.49 -8.37
N LEU A 88 -8.46 14.80 -9.32
CA LEU A 88 -9.54 15.38 -10.10
C LEU A 88 -10.71 15.80 -9.20
N LEU A 89 -11.12 14.92 -8.27
CA LEU A 89 -12.16 15.24 -7.29
C LEU A 89 -11.79 16.47 -6.44
N VAL A 90 -10.57 16.52 -5.90
CA VAL A 90 -10.07 17.66 -5.13
C VAL A 90 -10.09 18.94 -5.97
N SER A 91 -9.61 18.88 -7.21
CA SER A 91 -9.59 20.02 -8.12
C SER A 91 -11.00 20.54 -8.44
N LEU A 92 -11.98 19.64 -8.58
CA LEU A 92 -13.39 19.98 -8.78
C LEU A 92 -13.98 20.64 -7.53
N ILE A 93 -13.66 20.13 -6.33
CA ILE A 93 -14.10 20.74 -5.07
C ILE A 93 -13.52 22.14 -4.92
N VAL A 94 -12.21 22.32 -5.20
CA VAL A 94 -11.56 23.64 -5.18
C VAL A 94 -12.20 24.59 -6.19
N MET A 95 -12.48 24.12 -7.40
CA MET A 95 -13.16 24.90 -8.44
C MET A 95 -14.57 25.33 -8.00
N ALA A 96 -15.34 24.38 -7.43
CA ALA A 96 -16.68 24.67 -6.91
C ALA A 96 -16.63 25.69 -5.76
N ALA A 97 -15.68 25.55 -4.84
CA ALA A 97 -15.48 26.52 -3.75
C ALA A 97 -15.16 27.91 -4.26
N ILE A 98 -14.27 28.05 -5.24
CA ILE A 98 -13.96 29.32 -5.90
C ILE A 98 -15.21 29.95 -6.50
N TYR A 99 -16.08 29.14 -7.14
CA TYR A 99 -17.31 29.62 -7.76
C TYR A 99 -18.34 30.03 -6.72
N VAL A 100 -18.60 29.21 -5.70
CA VAL A 100 -19.61 29.50 -4.63
C VAL A 100 -19.22 30.72 -3.79
N LEU A 101 -17.93 30.83 -3.44
CA LEU A 101 -17.42 31.96 -2.66
C LEU A 101 -17.22 33.24 -3.51
N ARG A 102 -17.59 33.20 -4.79
CA ARG A 102 -17.47 34.30 -5.74
C ARG A 102 -16.07 34.90 -5.83
N LEU A 103 -15.04 34.07 -5.74
CA LEU A 103 -13.64 34.49 -5.88
C LEU A 103 -13.28 34.66 -7.38
N GLY A 104 -14.02 35.54 -8.06
CA GLY A 104 -14.08 35.69 -9.52
C GLY A 104 -12.77 36.05 -10.20
N GLU A 105 -11.81 36.65 -9.48
CA GLU A 105 -10.50 36.99 -10.02
C GLU A 105 -9.52 35.80 -10.04
N THR A 106 -9.94 34.63 -9.51
CA THR A 106 -9.12 33.42 -9.53
C THR A 106 -9.12 32.82 -10.93
N SER A 107 -7.95 32.63 -11.50
CA SER A 107 -7.83 32.06 -12.82
C SER A 107 -8.18 30.56 -12.82
N ARG A 108 -9.21 30.17 -13.59
CA ARG A 108 -9.62 28.76 -13.78
C ARG A 108 -8.48 27.90 -14.32
N TRP A 109 -7.66 28.46 -15.17
CA TRP A 109 -6.48 27.79 -15.71
C TRP A 109 -5.46 27.39 -14.65
N THR A 110 -5.36 28.15 -13.56
CA THR A 110 -4.48 27.76 -12.44
C THR A 110 -4.94 26.47 -11.81
N VAL A 111 -6.25 26.22 -11.69
CA VAL A 111 -6.77 24.94 -11.16
C VAL A 111 -6.54 23.79 -12.14
N VAL A 112 -6.63 24.03 -13.44
CA VAL A 112 -6.29 23.02 -14.47
C VAL A 112 -4.81 22.65 -14.39
N PHE A 113 -3.92 23.63 -14.32
CA PHE A 113 -2.49 23.39 -14.13
C PHE A 113 -2.20 22.70 -12.80
N PHE A 114 -2.90 23.09 -11.73
CA PHE A 114 -2.79 22.46 -10.43
C PHE A 114 -3.11 20.96 -10.51
N TYR A 115 -4.22 20.58 -11.11
CA TYR A 115 -4.56 19.17 -11.34
C TYR A 115 -3.46 18.41 -12.08
N ALA A 116 -2.96 18.98 -13.18
CA ALA A 116 -1.93 18.33 -13.98
C ALA A 116 -0.60 18.17 -13.22
N VAL A 117 -0.15 19.26 -12.56
CA VAL A 117 1.12 19.30 -11.84
C VAL A 117 1.05 18.45 -10.57
N SER A 118 -0.04 18.52 -9.77
CA SER A 118 -0.20 17.74 -8.56
C SER A 118 -0.25 16.25 -8.87
N THR A 119 -1.04 15.85 -9.88
CA THR A 119 -1.09 14.45 -10.33
C THR A 119 0.28 13.96 -10.79
N LEU A 120 1.04 14.76 -11.55
CA LEU A 120 2.38 14.40 -12.02
C LEU A 120 3.37 14.26 -10.85
N LEU A 121 3.39 15.20 -9.92
CA LEU A 121 4.28 15.18 -8.76
C LEU A 121 3.97 14.00 -7.82
N LEU A 122 2.69 13.75 -7.53
CA LEU A 122 2.27 12.67 -6.64
C LEU A 122 2.55 11.29 -7.27
N THR A 123 2.22 11.11 -8.54
CA THR A 123 2.51 9.83 -9.24
C THR A 123 4.00 9.63 -9.45
N GLY A 124 4.73 10.68 -9.81
CA GLY A 124 6.19 10.65 -9.94
C GLY A 124 6.89 10.32 -8.61
N LYS A 125 6.47 10.95 -7.51
CA LYS A 125 6.96 10.62 -6.15
C LYS A 125 6.71 9.15 -5.82
N ARG A 126 5.51 8.62 -6.09
CA ARG A 126 5.17 7.20 -5.84
C ARG A 126 6.00 6.26 -6.69
N ALA A 127 6.23 6.59 -7.96
CA ALA A 127 7.13 5.84 -8.84
C ALA A 127 8.57 5.81 -8.30
N ALA A 128 9.10 6.97 -7.92
CA ALA A 128 10.44 7.09 -7.34
C ALA A 128 10.59 6.30 -6.05
N MET A 129 9.61 6.38 -5.14
CA MET A 129 9.60 5.62 -3.89
C MET A 129 9.55 4.10 -4.16
N ARG A 130 8.71 3.65 -5.11
CA ARG A 130 8.67 2.23 -5.50
C ARG A 130 10.02 1.76 -6.03
N LEU A 131 10.66 2.54 -6.90
CA LEU A 131 11.95 2.21 -7.47
C LEU A 131 13.04 2.14 -6.38
N LEU A 132 13.07 3.10 -5.47
CA LEU A 132 13.98 3.12 -4.33
C LEU A 132 13.78 1.90 -3.43
N LEU A 133 12.53 1.62 -3.04
CA LEU A 133 12.23 0.45 -2.21
C LEU A 133 12.54 -0.88 -2.90
N ARG A 134 12.34 -0.98 -4.23
CA ARG A 134 12.76 -2.16 -5.00
C ARG A 134 14.27 -2.35 -4.95
N ARG A 135 15.04 -1.28 -5.15
CA ARG A 135 16.52 -1.32 -5.04
C ARG A 135 16.97 -1.72 -3.64
N CYS A 136 16.39 -1.13 -2.60
CA CYS A 136 16.71 -1.49 -1.21
C CYS A 136 16.42 -2.98 -0.92
N ARG A 137 15.29 -3.51 -1.43
CA ARG A 137 14.94 -4.94 -1.28
C ARG A 137 15.89 -5.86 -2.03
N ALA A 138 16.28 -5.48 -3.24
CA ALA A 138 17.29 -6.23 -4.01
C ALA A 138 18.64 -6.30 -3.29
N MET A 139 19.00 -5.29 -2.49
CA MET A 139 20.16 -5.28 -1.62
C MET A 139 19.95 -6.00 -0.27
N GLY A 140 18.78 -6.64 -0.06
CA GLY A 140 18.49 -7.38 1.18
C GLY A 140 17.89 -6.54 2.30
N TYR A 141 17.70 -5.23 2.12
CA TYR A 141 17.08 -4.37 3.12
C TYR A 141 15.55 -4.42 3.05
N ASN A 142 14.88 -4.20 4.18
CA ASN A 142 13.41 -4.12 4.28
C ASN A 142 12.68 -5.38 3.77
N GLN A 143 13.28 -6.56 3.96
CA GLN A 143 12.63 -7.84 3.71
C GLN A 143 11.74 -8.21 4.89
N LYS A 144 10.54 -8.74 4.61
CA LYS A 144 9.67 -9.35 5.63
C LYS A 144 10.06 -10.81 5.82
N ARG A 145 10.25 -11.20 7.08
CA ARG A 145 10.45 -12.59 7.46
C ARG A 145 9.12 -13.33 7.45
N VAL A 146 8.98 -14.29 6.56
CA VAL A 146 7.75 -15.08 6.40
C VAL A 146 8.01 -16.49 6.93
N LEU A 147 7.18 -16.93 7.86
CA LEU A 147 7.13 -18.33 8.29
C LEU A 147 6.00 -19.03 7.54
N LEU A 148 6.32 -20.12 6.88
CA LEU A 148 5.33 -20.94 6.18
C LEU A 148 4.80 -21.99 7.16
N VAL A 149 3.48 -22.12 7.25
CA VAL A 149 2.83 -23.13 8.10
C VAL A 149 2.02 -24.07 7.23
N GLY A 150 2.44 -25.32 7.20
CA GLY A 150 1.95 -26.34 6.31
C GLY A 150 2.93 -26.65 5.16
N HIS A 151 2.57 -27.62 4.35
CA HIS A 151 3.35 -28.11 3.22
C HIS A 151 2.41 -28.53 2.07
N GLY A 152 2.98 -28.97 0.95
CA GLY A 152 2.22 -29.43 -0.23
C GLY A 152 1.98 -28.34 -1.27
N GLU A 153 1.03 -28.59 -2.17
CA GLU A 153 0.83 -27.77 -3.39
C GLU A 153 0.63 -26.28 -3.15
N GLY A 154 -0.13 -25.90 -2.11
CA GLY A 154 -0.36 -24.49 -1.76
C GLY A 154 0.92 -23.79 -1.32
N ALA A 155 1.74 -24.48 -0.53
CA ALA A 155 3.03 -24.00 -0.06
C ALA A 155 4.03 -23.84 -1.21
N GLU A 156 4.10 -24.83 -2.10
CA GLU A 156 4.96 -24.80 -3.31
C GLU A 156 4.54 -23.67 -4.26
N ALA A 157 3.23 -23.52 -4.48
CA ALA A 157 2.70 -22.43 -5.30
C ALA A 157 3.05 -21.05 -4.72
N TYR A 158 3.02 -20.89 -3.40
CA TYR A 158 3.43 -19.66 -2.73
C TYR A 158 4.93 -19.40 -2.91
N LEU A 159 5.78 -20.42 -2.65
CA LEU A 159 7.23 -20.30 -2.80
C LEU A 159 7.64 -19.95 -4.23
N THR A 160 7.04 -20.61 -5.21
CA THR A 160 7.30 -20.34 -6.62
C THR A 160 6.99 -18.87 -6.95
N ARG A 161 5.85 -18.35 -6.51
CA ARG A 161 5.47 -16.95 -6.75
C ARG A 161 6.38 -15.96 -6.03
N VAL A 162 6.81 -16.27 -4.80
CA VAL A 162 7.77 -15.42 -4.05
C VAL A 162 9.15 -15.46 -4.70
N ALA A 163 9.60 -16.62 -5.20
CA ALA A 163 10.88 -16.77 -5.88
C ALA A 163 10.92 -16.04 -7.23
N MET A 164 9.78 -16.00 -7.97
CA MET A 164 9.66 -15.30 -9.25
C MET A 164 9.78 -13.78 -9.13
N ASP A 165 9.37 -13.19 -8.00
CA ASP A 165 9.45 -11.74 -7.81
C ASP A 165 10.20 -11.36 -6.53
N LYS A 166 11.53 -11.30 -6.65
CA LYS A 166 12.42 -10.85 -5.57
C LYS A 166 12.12 -9.43 -5.07
N ASN A 167 11.39 -8.62 -5.85
CA ASN A 167 11.04 -7.26 -5.48
C ASN A 167 9.90 -7.19 -4.44
N LEU A 168 9.18 -8.29 -4.21
CA LEU A 168 8.17 -8.38 -3.14
C LEU A 168 8.81 -8.19 -1.75
N GLY A 169 10.10 -8.55 -1.62
CA GLY A 169 10.84 -8.41 -0.36
C GLY A 169 10.32 -9.35 0.73
N PHE A 170 9.85 -10.54 0.36
CA PHE A 170 9.56 -11.63 1.28
C PHE A 170 10.77 -12.56 1.38
N ARG A 171 11.17 -12.88 2.60
CA ARG A 171 12.18 -13.89 2.91
C ARG A 171 11.51 -15.00 3.69
N VAL A 172 11.29 -16.13 3.05
CA VAL A 172 10.79 -17.32 3.75
C VAL A 172 11.92 -17.87 4.61
N ILE A 173 11.71 -17.91 5.92
CA ILE A 173 12.74 -18.30 6.92
C ILE A 173 12.74 -19.80 7.17
N GLY A 174 11.61 -20.45 6.96
CA GLY A 174 11.46 -21.88 7.15
C GLY A 174 9.98 -22.29 7.12
N TYR A 175 9.72 -23.54 7.41
CA TYR A 175 8.35 -24.05 7.49
C TYR A 175 8.09 -24.83 8.77
N VAL A 176 6.80 -24.90 9.15
CA VAL A 176 6.26 -25.68 10.25
C VAL A 176 5.29 -26.71 9.70
N ALA A 177 5.41 -27.96 10.08
CA ALA A 177 4.53 -29.05 9.70
C ALA A 177 4.48 -30.09 10.81
N GLU A 178 3.54 -31.05 10.75
CA GLU A 178 3.46 -32.11 11.72
C GLU A 178 4.76 -32.94 11.77
N ARG A 179 5.41 -33.11 10.62
CA ARG A 179 6.73 -33.76 10.49
C ARG A 179 7.56 -33.05 9.43
N GLY A 180 8.89 -33.07 9.61
CA GLY A 180 9.83 -32.59 8.60
C GLY A 180 9.87 -33.55 7.41
N CYS A 181 9.25 -33.16 6.30
CA CYS A 181 9.14 -33.98 5.08
C CYS A 181 9.45 -33.20 3.80
N TRP A 182 9.98 -31.98 3.91
CA TRP A 182 10.16 -31.11 2.77
C TRP A 182 11.54 -30.46 2.76
N ASP A 183 12.35 -30.80 1.75
CA ASP A 183 13.74 -30.36 1.65
C ASP A 183 13.89 -28.92 1.08
N ALA A 184 12.80 -28.33 0.59
CA ALA A 184 12.84 -27.00 -0.05
C ALA A 184 13.18 -25.87 0.92
N LEU A 185 12.90 -26.02 2.22
CA LEU A 185 13.09 -25.02 3.27
C LEU A 185 13.55 -25.66 4.59
N PRO A 186 14.20 -24.91 5.48
CA PRO A 186 14.49 -25.38 6.84
C PRO A 186 13.21 -25.72 7.59
N TYR A 187 13.20 -26.91 8.23
CA TYR A 187 12.15 -27.30 9.15
C TYR A 187 12.35 -26.62 10.49
N CYS A 188 11.35 -25.87 10.95
CA CYS A 188 11.42 -25.09 12.19
C CYS A 188 10.81 -25.82 13.40
N GLY A 189 9.95 -26.83 13.18
CA GLY A 189 9.29 -27.59 14.23
C GLY A 189 7.85 -27.97 13.91
N SER A 190 7.16 -28.54 14.91
CA SER A 190 5.78 -28.99 14.78
C SER A 190 4.77 -27.87 15.07
N TYR A 191 3.48 -28.13 14.75
CA TYR A 191 2.38 -27.21 15.07
C TYR A 191 2.18 -27.03 16.59
N GLU A 192 2.68 -27.95 17.40
CA GLU A 192 2.61 -27.84 18.86
C GLU A 192 3.59 -26.82 19.44
N GLU A 193 4.69 -26.58 18.71
CA GLU A 193 5.81 -25.74 19.13
C GLU A 193 5.73 -24.29 18.62
N LEU A 194 4.60 -23.87 18.03
CA LEU A 194 4.43 -22.56 17.40
C LEU A 194 4.80 -21.38 18.29
N ASP A 195 4.42 -21.42 19.60
CA ASP A 195 4.76 -20.33 20.52
C ASP A 195 6.29 -20.20 20.71
N ALA A 196 7.00 -21.30 20.79
CA ALA A 196 8.47 -21.32 20.91
C ALA A 196 9.15 -20.87 19.59
N ILE A 197 8.62 -21.31 18.45
CA ILE A 197 9.11 -20.94 17.12
C ILE A 197 8.91 -19.43 16.90
N PHE A 198 7.78 -18.85 17.28
CA PHE A 198 7.53 -17.41 17.16
C PHE A 198 8.48 -16.59 18.04
N ALA A 199 8.77 -17.07 19.25
CA ALA A 199 9.71 -16.42 20.14
C ALA A 199 11.16 -16.43 19.61
N SER A 200 11.58 -17.54 18.96
CA SER A 200 12.94 -17.68 18.40
C SER A 200 13.08 -17.00 17.04
N GLU A 201 12.17 -17.28 16.12
CA GLU A 201 12.26 -16.83 14.72
C GLU A 201 11.69 -15.44 14.48
N LYS A 202 10.77 -14.97 15.31
CA LYS A 202 10.14 -13.63 15.24
C LYS A 202 9.69 -13.29 13.81
N PRO A 203 8.77 -14.07 13.23
CA PRO A 203 8.27 -13.80 11.88
C PRO A 203 7.46 -12.51 11.84
N ASP A 204 7.59 -11.75 10.73
CA ASP A 204 6.73 -10.58 10.49
C ASP A 204 5.36 -10.97 9.92
N GLU A 205 5.30 -12.12 9.25
CA GLU A 205 4.08 -12.64 8.63
C GLU A 205 4.12 -14.18 8.64
N VAL A 206 2.98 -14.78 8.94
CA VAL A 206 2.76 -16.21 8.87
C VAL A 206 1.86 -16.50 7.68
N VAL A 207 2.31 -17.38 6.80
CA VAL A 207 1.53 -17.85 5.65
C VAL A 207 1.13 -19.28 5.89
N VAL A 208 -0.17 -19.52 6.02
CA VAL A 208 -0.74 -20.84 6.26
C VAL A 208 -1.13 -21.47 4.93
N ALA A 209 -0.57 -22.63 4.64
CA ALA A 209 -0.86 -23.44 3.46
C ALA A 209 -1.03 -24.91 3.88
N LEU A 210 -2.07 -25.14 4.73
CA LEU A 210 -2.34 -26.48 5.26
C LEU A 210 -2.96 -27.39 4.20
N PRO A 211 -2.54 -28.64 4.12
CA PRO A 211 -3.32 -29.69 3.50
C PRO A 211 -4.71 -29.82 4.15
N THR A 212 -5.69 -30.30 3.40
CA THR A 212 -7.08 -30.41 3.89
C THR A 212 -7.18 -31.25 5.17
N GLU A 213 -6.37 -32.31 5.26
CA GLU A 213 -6.32 -33.26 6.38
C GLU A 213 -5.81 -32.61 7.67
N GLU A 214 -4.99 -31.57 7.54
CA GLU A 214 -4.37 -30.86 8.67
C GLU A 214 -5.16 -29.61 9.11
N GLY A 215 -6.35 -29.41 8.54
CA GLY A 215 -7.22 -28.26 8.88
C GLY A 215 -7.57 -28.13 10.37
N ARG A 216 -7.49 -29.23 11.15
CA ARG A 216 -7.64 -29.26 12.60
C ARG A 216 -6.68 -28.31 13.34
N TRP A 217 -5.53 -28.01 12.76
CA TRP A 217 -4.52 -27.13 13.36
C TRP A 217 -4.81 -25.63 13.19
N MET A 218 -5.74 -25.27 12.30
CA MET A 218 -6.02 -23.87 11.95
C MET A 218 -6.33 -23.03 13.17
N GLY A 219 -7.18 -23.51 14.09
CA GLY A 219 -7.54 -22.78 15.29
C GLY A 219 -6.34 -22.47 16.20
N ARG A 220 -5.41 -23.43 16.35
CA ARG A 220 -4.19 -23.25 17.13
C ARG A 220 -3.26 -22.22 16.48
N ILE A 221 -3.12 -22.28 15.15
CA ILE A 221 -2.28 -21.35 14.38
C ILE A 221 -2.81 -19.92 14.50
N ILE A 222 -4.13 -19.74 14.35
CA ILE A 222 -4.78 -18.43 14.51
C ILE A 222 -4.51 -17.88 15.89
N ASN A 223 -4.78 -18.66 16.95
CA ASN A 223 -4.56 -18.24 18.33
C ASN A 223 -3.10 -17.87 18.61
N ALA A 224 -2.14 -18.62 18.09
CA ALA A 224 -0.72 -18.31 18.24
C ALA A 224 -0.35 -16.98 17.55
N CYS A 225 -0.86 -16.75 16.33
CA CYS A 225 -0.66 -15.50 15.61
C CYS A 225 -1.29 -14.29 16.30
N GLU A 226 -2.51 -14.44 16.83
CA GLU A 226 -3.20 -13.37 17.59
C GLU A 226 -2.45 -13.01 18.86
N LYS A 227 -1.99 -14.00 19.62
CA LYS A 227 -1.24 -13.81 20.86
C LYS A 227 0.08 -13.06 20.63
N ASP A 228 0.81 -13.40 19.56
CA ASP A 228 2.06 -12.72 19.18
C ASP A 228 1.80 -11.41 18.43
N GLY A 229 0.59 -11.22 17.89
CA GLY A 229 0.20 -10.10 17.06
C GLY A 229 0.88 -10.15 15.68
N THR A 230 1.23 -11.32 15.20
CA THR A 230 1.82 -11.56 13.88
C THR A 230 0.72 -11.63 12.81
N LYS A 231 0.98 -11.01 11.65
CA LYS A 231 0.02 -11.02 10.54
C LYS A 231 -0.15 -12.44 10.01
N LEU A 232 -1.39 -12.91 9.91
CA LEU A 232 -1.75 -14.18 9.31
C LEU A 232 -2.27 -13.98 7.88
N SER A 233 -1.79 -14.80 6.95
CA SER A 233 -2.31 -14.92 5.59
C SER A 233 -2.57 -16.40 5.28
N VAL A 234 -3.69 -16.72 4.63
CA VAL A 234 -4.05 -18.11 4.32
C VAL A 234 -4.00 -18.33 2.82
N VAL A 235 -3.31 -19.38 2.39
CA VAL A 235 -3.37 -19.92 1.03
C VAL A 235 -4.38 -21.06 1.05
N PRO A 236 -5.54 -20.93 0.39
CA PRO A 236 -6.53 -22.00 0.38
C PRO A 236 -5.98 -23.27 -0.28
N SER A 237 -6.36 -24.44 0.22
CA SER A 237 -5.96 -25.73 -0.37
C SER A 237 -6.45 -25.91 -1.82
N TYR A 238 -7.53 -25.21 -2.17
CA TYR A 238 -8.14 -25.20 -3.51
C TYR A 238 -7.67 -24.03 -4.40
N VAL A 239 -6.54 -23.36 -4.06
CA VAL A 239 -6.01 -22.20 -4.84
C VAL A 239 -5.82 -22.50 -6.32
N ARG A 240 -5.55 -23.76 -6.68
CA ARG A 240 -5.39 -24.21 -8.08
C ARG A 240 -6.69 -24.07 -8.90
N TYR A 241 -7.84 -24.18 -8.25
CA TYR A 241 -9.17 -24.12 -8.87
C TYR A 241 -9.78 -22.71 -8.80
N MET A 242 -9.11 -21.76 -8.14
CA MET A 242 -9.59 -20.39 -8.06
C MET A 242 -9.39 -19.65 -9.37
N PRO A 243 -10.39 -18.85 -9.80
CA PRO A 243 -10.22 -17.95 -10.94
C PRO A 243 -9.13 -16.90 -10.65
N ALA A 244 -8.54 -16.31 -11.69
CA ALA A 244 -7.46 -15.33 -11.58
C ALA A 244 -7.86 -14.08 -10.76
N ASN A 245 -9.15 -13.72 -10.75
CA ASN A 245 -9.73 -12.64 -9.96
C ASN A 245 -10.93 -13.16 -9.16
N PRO A 246 -10.72 -13.82 -8.00
CA PRO A 246 -11.84 -14.25 -7.17
C PRO A 246 -12.60 -13.05 -6.63
N GLN A 247 -13.91 -13.07 -6.72
CA GLN A 247 -14.76 -12.11 -6.04
C GLN A 247 -15.06 -12.63 -4.64
N PHE A 248 -14.86 -11.79 -3.65
CA PHE A 248 -15.21 -12.09 -2.26
C PHE A 248 -16.55 -11.42 -1.96
N ASP A 249 -17.52 -12.21 -1.60
CA ASP A 249 -18.84 -11.75 -1.17
C ASP A 249 -19.12 -12.24 0.26
N SER A 250 -20.16 -11.76 0.88
CA SER A 250 -20.58 -12.21 2.20
C SER A 250 -22.09 -12.32 2.30
N VAL A 251 -22.58 -13.43 2.78
CA VAL A 251 -23.99 -13.62 3.13
C VAL A 251 -24.11 -13.76 4.64
N ASN A 252 -24.71 -12.75 5.28
CA ASN A 252 -24.90 -12.70 6.73
C ASN A 252 -23.60 -12.95 7.54
N GLY A 253 -22.45 -12.44 7.05
CA GLY A 253 -21.15 -12.61 7.71
C GLY A 253 -20.42 -13.90 7.33
N LEU A 254 -21.00 -14.77 6.51
CA LEU A 254 -20.33 -15.92 5.92
C LEU A 254 -19.60 -15.47 4.63
N PRO A 255 -18.25 -15.55 4.58
CA PRO A 255 -17.54 -15.19 3.36
C PRO A 255 -17.78 -16.21 2.26
N LEU A 256 -18.07 -15.72 1.05
CA LEU A 256 -18.19 -16.50 -0.18
C LEU A 256 -17.06 -16.14 -1.14
N ILE A 257 -16.60 -17.14 -1.88
CA ILE A 257 -15.54 -16.99 -2.91
C ILE A 257 -16.08 -17.47 -4.24
#